data_f70b8f7750f591077ce6a38394b69e02
#
_entry.id   f70b8f7750f591077ce6a38394b69e02
#
_cell.length_a   1.000
_cell.length_b   1.000
_cell.length_c   1.000
_cell.angle_alpha   90.00
_cell.angle_beta   90.00
_cell.angle_gamma   90.00
#
_symmetry.space_group_name_H-M   'P 1'
#
loop_
_entity.id
_entity.type
_entity.pdbx_description
1 polymer ?
#
loop_
_entity_poly.entity_id
_entity_poly.type
_entity_poly.pdbx_seq_one_letter_code
_entity_poly.pdbx_strand_id
1 'polypeptide(L)'
;MPSMKRIVSKQLGELLLERGIINEMQLEKALKLQKEKGGLIGQIFVMLGFAKEEEIAQALTVQYGFPYLPLECYDMNAEAIKLIPENVALQYNLVAIDKIGDLLTIAMSNPLNYQAVEDVEMLTKCKVQVFVSTMTDIANAINRCYAKK
;
A
#
# COMPACT_ATOMS: atom_id res chain seq x y z
N MET A 1 -13.71 9.16 18.25
CA MET A 1 -13.66 8.65 16.86
C MET A 1 -12.32 8.02 16.57
N PRO A 2 -12.29 6.81 16.00
CA PRO A 2 -11.01 6.22 15.60
C PRO A 2 -10.39 7.01 14.43
N SER A 3 -9.07 7.07 14.39
CA SER A 3 -8.37 7.69 13.29
C SER A 3 -8.56 6.87 12.00
N MET A 4 -8.39 7.50 10.84
CA MET A 4 -8.45 6.81 9.54
C MET A 4 -7.46 5.65 9.49
N LYS A 5 -6.25 5.84 10.02
CA LYS A 5 -5.23 4.80 10.09
C LYS A 5 -5.72 3.55 10.84
N ARG A 6 -6.41 3.75 11.95
CA ARG A 6 -6.95 2.64 12.75
C ARG A 6 -8.06 1.90 12.00
N ILE A 7 -8.93 2.63 11.30
CA ILE A 7 -10.00 2.03 10.50
C ILE A 7 -9.42 1.17 9.39
N VAL A 8 -8.44 1.69 8.65
CA VAL A 8 -7.78 0.98 7.55
C VAL A 8 -7.10 -0.30 8.07
N SER A 9 -6.39 -0.20 9.19
CA SER A 9 -5.71 -1.35 9.79
C SER A 9 -6.68 -2.44 10.18
N LYS A 10 -7.84 -2.05 10.73
CA LYS A 10 -8.88 -2.99 11.12
C LYS A 10 -9.48 -3.68 9.91
N GLN A 11 -9.72 -2.95 8.82
CA GLN A 11 -10.29 -3.53 7.60
C GLN A 11 -9.38 -4.59 7.00
N LEU A 12 -8.09 -4.31 6.90
CA LEU A 12 -7.13 -5.29 6.41
C LEU A 12 -7.05 -6.50 7.35
N GLY A 13 -7.00 -6.25 8.65
CA GLY A 13 -6.97 -7.32 9.65
C GLY A 13 -8.17 -8.24 9.56
N GLU A 14 -9.36 -7.68 9.44
CA GLU A 14 -10.60 -8.45 9.31
C GLU A 14 -10.60 -9.31 8.05
N LEU A 15 -10.10 -8.76 6.93
CA LEU A 15 -9.97 -9.52 5.70
C LEU A 15 -9.07 -10.74 5.88
N LEU A 16 -7.92 -10.55 6.52
CA LEU A 16 -6.97 -11.65 6.75
C LEU A 16 -7.54 -12.68 7.73
N LEU A 17 -8.31 -12.24 8.73
CA LEU A 17 -9.03 -13.15 9.64
C LEU A 17 -10.04 -14.02 8.88
N GLU A 18 -10.86 -13.40 8.04
CA GLU A 18 -11.88 -14.10 7.26
C GLU A 18 -11.28 -15.16 6.35
N ARG A 19 -10.09 -14.89 5.82
CA ARG A 19 -9.42 -15.80 4.92
C ARG A 19 -8.54 -16.83 5.66
N GLY A 20 -8.52 -16.78 6.98
CA GLY A 20 -7.77 -17.72 7.80
C GLY A 20 -6.26 -17.55 7.75
N ILE A 21 -5.77 -16.40 7.25
CA ILE A 21 -4.34 -16.10 7.16
C ILE A 21 -3.77 -15.77 8.53
N ILE A 22 -4.54 -15.04 9.35
CA ILE A 22 -4.18 -14.72 10.74
C ILE A 22 -5.31 -15.12 11.68
N ASN A 23 -5.01 -15.20 12.98
CA ASN A 23 -6.02 -15.40 14.02
C ASN A 23 -6.19 -14.11 14.83
N GLU A 24 -7.18 -14.11 15.76
CA GLU A 24 -7.48 -12.92 16.55
C GLU A 24 -6.33 -12.48 17.43
N MET A 25 -5.59 -13.41 18.02
CA MET A 25 -4.41 -13.09 18.85
C MET A 25 -3.35 -12.37 18.02
N GLN A 26 -3.12 -12.85 16.80
CA GLN A 26 -2.14 -12.24 15.89
C GLN A 26 -2.58 -10.83 15.49
N LEU A 27 -3.88 -10.65 15.22
CA LEU A 27 -4.41 -9.32 14.89
C LEU A 27 -4.23 -8.35 16.05
N GLU A 28 -4.59 -8.76 17.26
CA GLU A 28 -4.47 -7.91 18.45
C GLU A 28 -3.00 -7.53 18.69
N LYS A 29 -2.09 -8.49 18.55
CA LYS A 29 -0.67 -8.25 18.75
C LYS A 29 -0.13 -7.24 17.75
N ALA A 30 -0.53 -7.37 16.47
CA ALA A 30 -0.10 -6.45 15.42
C ALA A 30 -0.65 -5.05 15.64
N LEU A 31 -1.94 -4.93 16.01
CA LEU A 31 -2.56 -3.64 16.29
C LEU A 31 -1.92 -2.95 17.50
N LYS A 32 -1.59 -3.71 18.51
CA LYS A 32 -0.91 -3.18 19.71
C LYS A 32 0.49 -2.65 19.33
N LEU A 33 1.23 -3.39 18.52
CA LEU A 33 2.55 -2.97 18.06
C LEU A 33 2.45 -1.71 17.23
N GLN A 34 1.47 -1.63 16.35
CA GLN A 34 1.24 -0.42 15.55
C GLN A 34 0.95 0.79 16.41
N LYS A 35 0.16 0.62 17.46
CA LYS A 35 -0.16 1.70 18.39
C LYS A 35 1.09 2.19 19.13
N GLU A 36 1.98 1.27 19.50
CA GLU A 36 3.19 1.59 20.25
C GLU A 36 4.29 2.21 19.37
N LYS A 37 4.50 1.66 18.17
CA LYS A 37 5.64 2.00 17.32
C LYS A 37 5.26 2.67 15.99
N GLY A 38 3.98 2.70 15.64
CA GLY A 38 3.52 3.22 14.36
C GLY A 38 3.81 2.28 13.21
N GLY A 39 3.68 2.77 12.00
CA GLY A 39 3.93 2.02 10.79
C GLY A 39 2.66 1.49 10.13
N LEU A 40 2.84 0.79 9.01
CA LEU A 40 1.73 0.23 8.24
C LEU A 40 1.42 -1.17 8.74
N ILE A 41 0.13 -1.46 8.94
CA ILE A 41 -0.29 -2.73 9.54
C ILE A 41 0.13 -3.94 8.70
N GLY A 42 0.06 -3.82 7.38
CA GLY A 42 0.49 -4.92 6.49
C GLY A 42 1.95 -5.26 6.66
N GLN A 43 2.80 -4.24 6.78
CA GLN A 43 4.23 -4.43 7.02
C GLN A 43 4.47 -5.09 8.37
N ILE A 44 3.68 -4.74 9.37
CA ILE A 44 3.79 -5.33 10.71
C ILE A 44 3.45 -6.82 10.67
N PHE A 45 2.37 -7.21 9.99
CA PHE A 45 2.00 -8.62 9.83
C PHE A 45 3.14 -9.42 9.20
N VAL A 46 3.75 -8.87 8.16
CA VAL A 46 4.84 -9.54 7.46
C VAL A 46 6.09 -9.64 8.35
N MET A 47 6.44 -8.55 9.02
CA MET A 47 7.58 -8.49 9.91
C MET A 47 7.47 -9.51 11.06
N LEU A 48 6.27 -9.67 11.62
CA LEU A 48 6.01 -10.62 12.69
C LEU A 48 5.89 -12.07 12.20
N GLY A 49 5.89 -12.28 10.87
CA GLY A 49 5.74 -13.60 10.29
C GLY A 49 4.33 -14.15 10.32
N PHE A 50 3.33 -13.29 10.53
CA PHE A 50 1.93 -13.71 10.62
C PHE A 50 1.29 -13.87 9.25
N ALA A 51 1.78 -13.17 8.25
CA ALA A 51 1.29 -13.24 6.88
C ALA A 51 2.44 -13.00 5.90
N LYS A 52 2.30 -13.54 4.71
CA LYS A 52 3.23 -13.27 3.61
C LYS A 52 2.67 -12.11 2.78
N GLU A 53 3.55 -11.30 2.21
CA GLU A 53 3.10 -10.16 1.41
C GLU A 53 2.29 -10.58 0.19
N GLU A 54 2.60 -11.73 -0.41
CA GLU A 54 1.84 -12.28 -1.52
C GLU A 54 0.43 -12.68 -1.09
N GLU A 55 0.27 -13.21 0.12
CA GLU A 55 -1.03 -13.56 0.66
C GLU A 55 -1.90 -12.32 0.85
N ILE A 56 -1.30 -11.23 1.34
CA ILE A 56 -2.02 -9.97 1.53
C ILE A 56 -2.45 -9.40 0.18
N ALA A 57 -1.54 -9.37 -0.79
CA ALA A 57 -1.84 -8.86 -2.13
C ALA A 57 -2.95 -9.68 -2.79
N GLN A 58 -2.88 -11.00 -2.70
CA GLN A 58 -3.90 -11.88 -3.26
C GLN A 58 -5.26 -11.69 -2.61
N ALA A 59 -5.29 -11.55 -1.28
CA ALA A 59 -6.54 -11.34 -0.55
C ALA A 59 -7.22 -10.04 -1.00
N LEU A 60 -6.45 -8.97 -1.16
CA LEU A 60 -6.96 -7.68 -1.61
C LEU A 60 -7.50 -7.74 -3.05
N THR A 61 -6.78 -8.44 -3.92
CA THR A 61 -7.19 -8.62 -5.31
C THR A 61 -8.50 -9.40 -5.41
N VAL A 62 -8.61 -10.52 -4.71
CA VAL A 62 -9.78 -11.38 -4.77
C VAL A 62 -10.99 -10.72 -4.11
N GLN A 63 -10.82 -10.14 -2.93
CA GLN A 63 -11.94 -9.60 -2.16
C GLN A 63 -12.47 -8.28 -2.73
N TYR A 64 -11.59 -7.39 -3.16
CA TYR A 64 -11.96 -6.03 -3.57
C TYR A 64 -11.81 -5.75 -5.04
N GLY A 65 -11.27 -6.70 -5.81
CA GLY A 65 -11.15 -6.56 -7.25
C GLY A 65 -10.04 -5.61 -7.73
N PHE A 66 -9.11 -5.25 -6.87
CA PHE A 66 -7.97 -4.43 -7.30
C PHE A 66 -7.05 -5.26 -8.20
N PRO A 67 -6.68 -4.76 -9.38
CA PRO A 67 -5.77 -5.52 -10.23
C PRO A 67 -4.36 -5.54 -9.66
N TYR A 68 -3.66 -6.65 -9.84
CA TYR A 68 -2.27 -6.81 -9.41
C TYR A 68 -1.31 -6.39 -10.52
N LEU A 69 -0.25 -5.68 -10.14
CA LEU A 69 0.78 -5.23 -11.08
C LEU A 69 2.15 -5.69 -10.64
N PRO A 70 2.85 -6.53 -11.44
CA PRO A 70 4.22 -6.93 -11.14
C PRO A 70 5.20 -5.81 -11.51
N LEU A 71 5.54 -4.99 -10.53
CA LEU A 71 6.34 -3.78 -10.73
C LEU A 71 7.76 -4.04 -11.25
N GLU A 72 8.34 -5.19 -10.95
CA GLU A 72 9.70 -5.51 -11.37
C GLU A 72 9.84 -5.54 -12.89
N CYS A 73 8.75 -5.78 -13.60
CA CYS A 73 8.72 -5.86 -15.07
C CYS A 73 8.14 -4.61 -15.72
N TYR A 74 7.88 -3.56 -14.96
CA TYR A 74 7.18 -2.38 -15.47
C TYR A 74 8.09 -1.15 -15.52
N ASP A 75 8.10 -0.48 -16.68
CA ASP A 75 8.81 0.79 -16.86
C ASP A 75 7.92 1.94 -16.40
N MET A 76 8.36 2.64 -15.38
CA MET A 76 7.57 3.72 -14.80
C MET A 76 7.87 5.06 -15.48
N ASN A 77 6.80 5.84 -15.65
CA ASN A 77 6.88 7.15 -16.31
C ASN A 77 7.54 8.18 -15.38
N ALA A 78 8.63 8.79 -15.83
CA ALA A 78 9.37 9.75 -15.03
C ALA A 78 8.54 10.97 -14.62
N GLU A 79 7.63 11.42 -15.48
CA GLU A 79 6.75 12.55 -15.15
C GLU A 79 5.77 12.20 -14.04
N ALA A 80 5.23 10.98 -14.06
CA ALA A 80 4.34 10.51 -13.01
C ALA A 80 5.08 10.45 -11.67
N ILE A 81 6.29 9.91 -11.67
CA ILE A 81 7.10 9.79 -10.46
C ILE A 81 7.35 11.14 -9.80
N LYS A 82 7.60 12.18 -10.59
CA LYS A 82 7.89 13.52 -10.06
C LYS A 82 6.71 14.15 -9.33
N LEU A 83 5.49 13.67 -9.58
CA LEU A 83 4.30 14.24 -8.94
C LEU A 83 4.17 13.85 -7.48
N ILE A 84 4.81 12.77 -7.06
CA ILE A 84 4.73 12.28 -5.69
C ILE A 84 6.11 12.36 -5.04
N PRO A 85 6.27 13.15 -3.96
CA PRO A 85 7.54 13.21 -3.24
C PRO A 85 7.92 11.85 -2.65
N GLU A 86 9.21 11.58 -2.54
CA GLU A 86 9.70 10.33 -1.98
C GLU A 86 9.16 10.04 -0.58
N ASN A 87 9.08 11.07 0.26
CA ASN A 87 8.58 10.88 1.63
C ASN A 87 7.12 10.40 1.66
N VAL A 88 6.30 10.84 0.72
CA VAL A 88 4.91 10.38 0.61
C VAL A 88 4.87 8.94 0.12
N ALA A 89 5.69 8.61 -0.89
CA ALA A 89 5.79 7.25 -1.39
C ALA A 89 6.20 6.27 -0.28
N LEU A 90 7.18 6.64 0.52
CA LEU A 90 7.65 5.81 1.64
C LEU A 90 6.61 5.71 2.76
N GLN A 91 5.96 6.83 3.09
CA GLN A 91 4.97 6.86 4.16
C GLN A 91 3.81 5.90 3.93
N TYR A 92 3.32 5.87 2.70
CA TYR A 92 2.14 5.08 2.34
C TYR A 92 2.47 3.78 1.62
N ASN A 93 3.74 3.53 1.32
CA ASN A 93 4.20 2.38 0.54
C ASN A 93 3.45 2.32 -0.80
N LEU A 94 3.64 3.37 -1.59
CA LEU A 94 3.05 3.49 -2.92
C LEU A 94 4.05 4.12 -3.89
N VAL A 95 3.79 3.94 -5.18
CA VAL A 95 4.63 4.52 -6.22
C VAL A 95 3.77 4.88 -7.43
N ALA A 96 4.07 6.03 -8.06
CA ALA A 96 3.41 6.43 -9.28
C ALA A 96 3.99 5.63 -10.46
N ILE A 97 3.11 5.17 -11.34
CA ILE A 97 3.48 4.31 -12.46
C ILE A 97 3.37 5.05 -13.79
N ASP A 98 2.23 5.70 -14.01
CA ASP A 98 1.95 6.35 -15.30
C ASP A 98 0.96 7.47 -15.11
N LYS A 99 0.92 8.38 -16.08
CA LYS A 99 -0.02 9.49 -16.10
C LYS A 99 -0.51 9.69 -17.53
N ILE A 100 -1.82 9.66 -17.71
CA ILE A 100 -2.46 9.94 -19.00
C ILE A 100 -3.50 11.01 -18.76
N GLY A 101 -3.25 12.22 -19.30
CA GLY A 101 -4.10 13.36 -19.00
C GLY A 101 -4.07 13.69 -17.50
N ASP A 102 -5.22 13.69 -16.85
CA ASP A 102 -5.33 13.89 -15.41
C ASP A 102 -5.56 12.60 -14.63
N LEU A 103 -5.37 11.44 -15.27
CA LEU A 103 -5.44 10.14 -14.62
C LEU A 103 -4.05 9.67 -14.24
N LEU A 104 -3.80 9.55 -12.94
CA LEU A 104 -2.55 9.04 -12.39
C LEU A 104 -2.74 7.61 -11.93
N THR A 105 -1.93 6.69 -12.46
CA THR A 105 -1.94 5.29 -12.03
C THR A 105 -0.86 5.08 -10.98
N ILE A 106 -1.24 4.51 -9.84
CA ILE A 106 -0.30 4.20 -8.76
C ILE A 106 -0.40 2.72 -8.37
N ALA A 107 0.68 2.21 -7.80
CA ALA A 107 0.67 0.89 -7.16
C ALA A 107 0.80 1.07 -5.66
N MET A 108 0.03 0.33 -4.89
CA MET A 108 0.01 0.38 -3.43
C MET A 108 0.03 -1.02 -2.85
N SER A 109 0.64 -1.17 -1.69
CA SER A 109 0.57 -2.44 -0.96
C SER A 109 -0.76 -2.61 -0.24
N ASN A 110 -1.41 -1.51 0.14
CA ASN A 110 -2.73 -1.56 0.79
C ASN A 110 -3.67 -0.49 0.22
N PRO A 111 -4.41 -0.81 -0.85
CA PRO A 111 -5.32 0.14 -1.48
C PRO A 111 -6.56 0.47 -0.63
N LEU A 112 -6.76 -0.21 0.49
CA LEU A 112 -7.80 0.15 1.45
C LEU A 112 -7.47 1.44 2.21
N ASN A 113 -6.24 1.91 2.09
CA ASN A 113 -5.84 3.18 2.70
C ASN A 113 -6.35 4.34 1.86
N TYR A 114 -7.63 4.65 2.00
CA TYR A 114 -8.29 5.71 1.24
C TYR A 114 -7.73 7.09 1.55
N GLN A 115 -7.20 7.29 2.76
CA GLN A 115 -6.56 8.55 3.12
C GLN A 115 -5.33 8.81 2.23
N ALA A 116 -4.56 7.77 1.97
CA ALA A 116 -3.39 7.89 1.09
C ALA A 116 -3.82 8.28 -0.33
N VAL A 117 -4.88 7.65 -0.85
CA VAL A 117 -5.39 7.96 -2.18
C VAL A 117 -5.87 9.41 -2.25
N GLU A 118 -6.63 9.86 -1.26
CA GLU A 118 -7.10 11.25 -1.20
C GLU A 118 -5.93 12.24 -1.13
N ASP A 119 -4.94 11.94 -0.31
CA ASP A 119 -3.75 12.79 -0.19
C ASP A 119 -3.01 12.92 -1.52
N VAL A 120 -2.86 11.80 -2.23
CA VAL A 120 -2.22 11.81 -3.55
C VAL A 120 -3.05 12.62 -4.55
N GLU A 121 -4.36 12.45 -4.55
CA GLU A 121 -5.24 13.22 -5.44
C GLU A 121 -5.15 14.72 -5.19
N MET A 122 -5.12 15.12 -3.92
CA MET A 122 -4.97 16.53 -3.55
C MET A 122 -3.61 17.08 -3.93
N LEU A 123 -2.56 16.30 -3.69
CA LEU A 123 -1.18 16.71 -3.95
C LEU A 123 -0.90 16.87 -5.44
N THR A 124 -1.39 15.93 -6.24
CA THR A 124 -1.09 15.86 -7.67
C THR A 124 -2.15 16.54 -8.54
N LYS A 125 -3.32 16.78 -7.98
CA LYS A 125 -4.51 17.29 -8.70
C LYS A 125 -4.94 16.37 -9.83
N CYS A 126 -4.68 15.09 -9.67
CA CYS A 126 -5.05 14.05 -10.62
C CYS A 126 -6.09 13.13 -10.02
N LYS A 127 -6.88 12.48 -10.87
CA LYS A 127 -7.67 11.33 -10.44
C LYS A 127 -6.73 10.13 -10.36
N VAL A 128 -6.92 9.28 -9.35
CA VAL A 128 -6.01 8.19 -9.07
C VAL A 128 -6.65 6.84 -9.38
N GLN A 129 -5.94 6.01 -10.12
CA GLN A 129 -6.27 4.61 -10.37
C GLN A 129 -5.27 3.75 -9.63
N VAL A 130 -5.74 2.78 -8.84
CA VAL A 130 -4.90 2.03 -7.92
C VAL A 130 -4.74 0.57 -8.37
N PHE A 131 -3.49 0.13 -8.41
CA PHE A 131 -3.14 -1.28 -8.59
C PHE A 131 -2.49 -1.78 -7.30
N VAL A 132 -2.63 -3.07 -7.01
CA VAL A 132 -1.99 -3.71 -5.86
C VAL A 132 -0.63 -4.27 -6.29
N SER A 133 0.37 -4.12 -5.44
CA SER A 133 1.65 -4.80 -5.60
C SER A 133 2.18 -5.21 -4.23
N THR A 134 3.20 -6.05 -4.18
CA THR A 134 3.78 -6.45 -2.90
C THR A 134 4.59 -5.31 -2.29
N MET A 135 4.73 -5.32 -0.98
CA MET A 135 5.51 -4.31 -0.26
C MET A 135 6.95 -4.25 -0.74
N THR A 136 7.55 -5.41 -0.98
CA THR A 136 8.93 -5.50 -1.45
C THR A 136 9.08 -4.91 -2.85
N ASP A 137 8.17 -5.24 -3.76
CA ASP A 137 8.20 -4.69 -5.12
C ASP A 137 8.05 -3.18 -5.12
N ILE A 138 7.16 -2.66 -4.26
CA ILE A 138 6.97 -1.21 -4.13
C ILE A 138 8.22 -0.55 -3.55
N ALA A 139 8.81 -1.13 -2.50
CA ALA A 139 10.03 -0.59 -1.91
C ALA A 139 11.18 -0.56 -2.91
N ASN A 140 11.33 -1.62 -3.69
CA ASN A 140 12.35 -1.68 -4.75
C ASN A 140 12.09 -0.66 -5.84
N ALA A 141 10.81 -0.46 -6.20
CA ALA A 141 10.43 0.54 -7.20
C ALA A 141 10.72 1.95 -6.69
N ILE A 142 10.43 2.24 -5.43
CA ILE A 142 10.75 3.54 -4.83
C ILE A 142 12.25 3.79 -4.89
N ASN A 143 13.07 2.80 -4.53
CA ASN A 143 14.52 2.92 -4.59
C ASN A 143 15.01 3.22 -5.99
N ARG A 144 14.45 2.55 -7.01
CA ARG A 144 14.84 2.80 -8.41
C ARG A 144 14.40 4.19 -8.88
N CYS A 145 13.18 4.60 -8.53
CA CYS A 145 12.59 5.83 -9.02
C CYS A 145 13.19 7.08 -8.41
N TYR A 146 13.59 7.01 -7.16
CA TYR A 146 14.10 8.16 -6.41
C TYR A 146 15.60 8.06 -6.12
N ALA A 147 16.29 7.14 -6.77
CA ALA A 147 17.74 6.99 -6.61
C ALA A 147 18.45 8.27 -7.02
N LYS A 148 19.35 8.72 -6.17
CA LYS A 148 20.20 9.86 -6.49
C LYS A 148 21.33 9.41 -7.42
N LYS A 149 21.55 10.16 -8.48
CA LYS A 149 22.65 9.90 -9.39
C LYS A 149 23.95 10.48 -8.84
#